data_aa7d645eb42ddba96b30abf354c31dab
#
_entry.id   aa7d645eb42ddba96b30abf354c31dab
#
_cell.length_a   1.000
_cell.length_b   1.000
_cell.length_c   1.000
_cell.angle_alpha   90.00
_cell.angle_beta   90.00
_cell.angle_gamma   90.00
#
_symmetry.space_group_name_H-M   'P 1'
#
loop_
_entity.id
_entity.type
_entity.pdbx_description
1 polymer ?
#
loop_
_entity_poly.entity_id
_entity_poly.type
_entity_poly.pdbx_seq_one_letter_code
_entity_poly.pdbx_strand_id
1 'polypeptide(L)'
;MASNKIIRFGPVALTTTTSTNIINTTVTSLSGPVGFTMTQPYVIVRHIRIVSKTTAATTVSLFIGATGANAAGTEFLGSALSIAGNTAYDWYGMLRLDAADFLGGFASAATSLVFEAEGEIGLV
;
A
#
# COMPACT_ATOMS: atom_id res chain seq x y z
N MET A 1 -16.55 -1.03 -23.02
CA MET A 1 -15.28 -0.42 -22.63
C MET A 1 -15.20 -0.37 -21.13
N ALA A 2 -14.13 -0.91 -20.57
CA ALA A 2 -13.92 -0.83 -19.14
C ALA A 2 -13.39 0.55 -18.76
N SER A 3 -13.81 1.08 -17.64
CA SER A 3 -13.33 2.34 -17.11
C SER A 3 -12.73 2.12 -15.73
N ASN A 4 -11.79 2.98 -15.35
CA ASN A 4 -11.20 2.90 -14.03
C ASN A 4 -12.24 3.18 -12.95
N LYS A 5 -12.06 2.52 -11.82
CA LYS A 5 -12.87 2.74 -10.62
C LYS A 5 -12.01 3.34 -9.53
N ILE A 6 -12.52 4.36 -8.88
CA ILE A 6 -11.86 4.96 -7.73
C ILE A 6 -12.03 4.02 -6.54
N ILE A 7 -10.95 3.79 -5.80
CA ILE A 7 -10.94 2.83 -4.71
C ILE A 7 -10.07 3.33 -3.57
N ARG A 8 -10.43 2.92 -2.36
CA ARG A 8 -9.61 3.08 -1.17
C ARG A 8 -9.04 1.72 -0.76
N PHE A 9 -7.76 1.71 -0.39
CA PHE A 9 -7.07 0.53 0.12
C PHE A 9 -6.81 0.72 1.61
N GLY A 10 -7.20 -0.26 2.42
CA GLY A 10 -7.07 -0.16 3.86
C GLY A 10 -8.25 0.52 4.52
N PRO A 11 -8.10 0.97 5.78
CA PRO A 11 -6.84 1.05 6.54
C PRO A 11 -6.29 -0.31 6.96
N VAL A 12 -4.97 -0.39 7.05
CA VAL A 12 -4.25 -1.61 7.44
C VAL A 12 -3.22 -1.25 8.52
N ALA A 13 -3.27 -1.95 9.64
CA ALA A 13 -2.23 -1.80 10.67
C ALA A 13 -0.99 -2.54 10.18
N LEU A 14 0.15 -1.83 10.12
CA LEU A 14 1.40 -2.43 9.67
C LEU A 14 1.99 -3.31 10.75
N THR A 15 2.51 -4.46 10.34
CA THR A 15 3.21 -5.39 11.22
C THR A 15 4.71 -5.16 11.14
N THR A 16 5.46 -5.90 11.94
CA THR A 16 6.94 -5.85 11.89
C THR A 16 7.51 -6.87 10.91
N THR A 17 6.68 -7.69 10.29
CA THR A 17 7.15 -8.69 9.33
C THR A 17 7.24 -8.12 7.93
N THR A 18 8.30 -8.49 7.24
CA THR A 18 8.56 -8.01 5.87
C THR A 18 7.59 -8.56 4.84
N SER A 19 6.84 -9.58 5.22
CA SER A 19 5.90 -10.25 4.30
C SER A 19 4.51 -9.64 4.28
N THR A 20 4.30 -8.49 4.93
CA THR A 20 2.99 -7.84 4.91
C THR A 20 2.71 -7.29 3.52
N ASN A 21 1.74 -7.89 2.86
CA ASN A 21 1.28 -7.40 1.55
C ASN A 21 0.12 -6.45 1.78
N ILE A 22 0.30 -5.21 1.39
CA ILE A 22 -0.66 -4.13 1.68
C ILE A 22 -1.64 -3.99 0.52
N ILE A 23 -1.12 -3.93 -0.70
CA ILE A 23 -1.93 -3.84 -1.91
C ILE A 23 -1.54 -4.97 -2.85
N ASN A 24 -2.55 -5.69 -3.32
CA ASN A 24 -2.36 -6.84 -4.20
C ASN A 24 -3.29 -6.70 -5.41
N THR A 25 -2.70 -6.57 -6.59
CA THR A 25 -3.48 -6.40 -7.81
C THR A 25 -4.13 -7.68 -8.31
N THR A 26 -3.72 -8.84 -7.79
CA THR A 26 -4.29 -10.13 -8.20
C THR A 26 -5.50 -10.53 -7.37
N VAL A 27 -5.82 -9.79 -6.31
CA VAL A 27 -6.95 -10.12 -5.43
C VAL A 27 -8.21 -9.47 -5.97
N THR A 28 -9.20 -10.31 -6.26
CA THR A 28 -10.51 -9.85 -6.74
C THR A 28 -11.38 -9.30 -5.62
N SER A 29 -10.97 -9.50 -4.37
CA SER A 29 -11.73 -9.09 -3.19
C SER A 29 -11.20 -7.78 -2.58
N LEU A 30 -10.47 -6.97 -3.32
CA LEU A 30 -10.20 -5.60 -2.87
C LEU A 30 -11.52 -4.93 -2.55
N SER A 31 -11.50 -3.97 -1.60
CA SER A 31 -12.70 -3.25 -1.17
C SER A 31 -13.29 -2.44 -2.33
N GLY A 32 -13.62 -3.13 -3.39
CA GLY A 32 -14.13 -2.55 -4.61
C GLY A 32 -15.64 -2.65 -4.71
N PRO A 33 -16.21 -2.08 -5.76
CA PRO A 33 -17.65 -2.17 -6.00
C PRO A 33 -18.11 -3.61 -6.15
N VAL A 34 -19.28 -3.91 -5.61
CA VAL A 34 -19.91 -5.23 -5.75
C VAL A 34 -20.21 -5.50 -7.23
N GLY A 35 -20.00 -6.74 -7.66
CA GLY A 35 -20.24 -7.13 -9.04
C GLY A 35 -19.10 -6.83 -10.00
N PHE A 36 -17.95 -6.46 -9.47
CA PHE A 36 -16.79 -6.08 -10.22
C PHE A 36 -15.86 -7.28 -10.43
N THR A 37 -15.51 -7.55 -11.69
CA THR A 37 -14.57 -8.61 -12.04
C THR A 37 -13.32 -7.98 -12.63
N MET A 38 -12.17 -8.33 -12.09
CA MET A 38 -10.88 -7.83 -12.56
C MET A 38 -10.24 -8.87 -13.47
N THR A 39 -9.95 -8.46 -14.71
CA THR A 39 -9.16 -9.26 -15.65
C THR A 39 -7.91 -8.46 -15.98
N GLN A 40 -6.74 -9.02 -15.69
CA GLN A 40 -5.46 -8.33 -15.87
C GLN A 40 -5.50 -6.91 -15.29
N PRO A 41 -5.80 -6.76 -14.02
CA PRO A 41 -5.96 -5.44 -13.44
C PRO A 41 -4.64 -4.73 -13.30
N TYR A 42 -4.72 -3.42 -13.26
CA TYR A 42 -3.63 -2.60 -12.74
C TYR A 42 -4.21 -1.63 -11.72
N VAL A 43 -3.36 -1.17 -10.84
CA VAL A 43 -3.73 -0.21 -9.79
C VAL A 43 -2.86 1.02 -9.95
N ILE A 44 -3.49 2.19 -9.87
CA ILE A 44 -2.77 3.46 -9.79
C ILE A 44 -3.06 4.03 -8.40
N VAL A 45 -2.02 4.11 -7.57
CA VAL A 45 -2.13 4.70 -6.24
C VAL A 45 -1.77 6.17 -6.36
N ARG A 46 -2.66 7.04 -5.90
CA ARG A 46 -2.47 8.50 -6.03
C ARG A 46 -2.16 9.16 -4.71
N HIS A 47 -2.57 8.58 -3.61
CA HIS A 47 -2.37 9.14 -2.29
C HIS A 47 -2.15 8.01 -1.30
N ILE A 48 -1.13 8.16 -0.47
CA ILE A 48 -0.86 7.25 0.65
C ILE A 48 -0.85 8.09 1.92
N ARG A 49 -1.57 7.64 2.93
CA ARG A 49 -1.52 8.24 4.26
C ARG A 49 -1.08 7.19 5.27
N ILE A 50 -0.07 7.54 6.05
CA ILE A 50 0.43 6.68 7.11
C ILE A 50 0.29 7.45 8.42
N VAL A 51 -0.52 6.93 9.33
CA VAL A 51 -0.83 7.59 10.60
C VAL A 51 -0.07 6.90 11.72
N SER A 52 0.64 7.68 12.51
CA SER A 52 1.30 7.17 13.72
C SER A 52 0.34 7.22 14.89
N LYS A 53 0.19 6.09 15.57
CA LYS A 53 -0.67 5.94 16.75
C LYS A 53 0.12 6.04 18.05
N THR A 54 1.43 6.20 17.97
CA THR A 54 2.30 6.20 19.16
C THR A 54 2.88 7.58 19.38
N THR A 55 3.44 7.81 20.57
CA THR A 55 4.09 9.07 20.91
C THR A 55 5.54 9.11 20.40
N ALA A 56 6.15 7.95 20.15
CA ALA A 56 7.51 7.85 19.66
C ALA A 56 7.52 7.75 18.14
N ALA A 57 8.60 8.21 17.52
CA ALA A 57 8.82 8.04 16.09
C ALA A 57 8.94 6.56 15.74
N THR A 58 8.36 6.17 14.61
CA THR A 58 8.39 4.80 14.10
C THR A 58 8.78 4.85 12.63
N THR A 59 9.56 3.89 12.16
CA THR A 59 9.95 3.86 10.75
C THR A 59 9.06 2.91 9.96
N VAL A 60 8.89 3.23 8.69
CA VAL A 60 8.16 2.40 7.73
C VAL A 60 9.04 2.14 6.53
N SER A 61 8.97 0.92 6.01
CA SER A 61 9.64 0.55 4.76
C SER A 61 8.60 -0.08 3.85
N LEU A 62 8.52 0.42 2.61
CA LEU A 62 7.60 -0.08 1.61
C LEU A 62 8.38 -0.61 0.42
N PHE A 63 7.85 -1.65 -0.20
CA PHE A 63 8.51 -2.34 -1.32
C PHE A 63 7.48 -2.67 -2.39
N ILE A 64 7.92 -2.66 -3.63
CA ILE A 64 7.10 -3.10 -4.76
C ILE A 64 7.73 -4.35 -5.35
N GLY A 65 6.93 -5.40 -5.50
CA GLY A 65 7.43 -6.65 -6.08
C GLY A 65 6.48 -7.82 -5.85
N ALA A 66 7.02 -9.02 -5.91
CA ALA A 66 6.25 -10.23 -5.67
C ALA A 66 5.84 -10.35 -4.20
N THR A 67 4.93 -11.27 -3.90
CA THR A 67 4.45 -11.55 -2.54
C THR A 67 5.62 -11.67 -1.56
N GLY A 68 5.59 -10.86 -0.51
CA GLY A 68 6.61 -10.88 0.53
C GLY A 68 7.97 -10.31 0.11
N ALA A 69 8.08 -9.73 -1.09
CA ALA A 69 9.35 -9.20 -1.57
C ALA A 69 9.80 -7.98 -0.76
N ASN A 70 11.06 -8.00 -0.37
CA ASN A 70 11.69 -6.88 0.34
C ASN A 70 13.13 -6.70 -0.12
N ALA A 71 13.42 -7.04 -1.36
CA ALA A 71 14.78 -7.00 -1.89
C ALA A 71 15.30 -5.56 -1.94
N ALA A 72 16.58 -5.39 -1.67
CA ALA A 72 17.24 -4.10 -1.83
C ALA A 72 17.12 -3.65 -3.29
N GLY A 73 16.74 -2.40 -3.47
CA GLY A 73 16.50 -1.84 -4.80
C GLY A 73 15.04 -1.87 -5.24
N THR A 74 14.15 -2.43 -4.41
CA THR A 74 12.71 -2.42 -4.67
C THR A 74 11.95 -1.51 -3.71
N GLU A 75 12.66 -0.74 -2.91
CA GLU A 75 12.08 0.16 -1.94
C GLU A 75 11.24 1.25 -2.62
N PHE A 76 10.12 1.56 -2.02
CA PHE A 76 9.27 2.66 -2.40
C PHE A 76 9.14 3.61 -1.20
N LEU A 77 9.30 4.89 -1.41
CA LEU A 77 9.35 5.95 -0.39
C LEU A 77 10.61 5.91 0.50
N GLY A 78 11.63 5.20 0.07
CA GLY A 78 12.87 5.10 0.82
C GLY A 78 12.89 3.95 1.81
N SER A 79 14.04 3.72 2.39
CA SER A 79 14.24 2.66 3.36
C SER A 79 14.14 3.25 4.76
N ALA A 80 13.28 2.66 5.60
CA ALA A 80 13.11 3.09 7.00
C ALA A 80 12.75 4.59 7.12
N LEU A 81 11.72 5.02 6.39
CA LEU A 81 11.23 6.39 6.48
C LEU A 81 10.68 6.64 7.88
N SER A 82 11.18 7.68 8.55
CA SER A 82 10.75 8.00 9.91
C SER A 82 9.44 8.78 9.92
N ILE A 83 8.47 8.30 10.70
CA ILE A 83 7.20 8.96 10.93
C ILE A 83 7.19 9.43 12.39
N ALA A 84 7.08 10.72 12.60
CA ALA A 84 7.05 11.29 13.94
C ALA A 84 5.81 10.81 14.71
N GLY A 85 5.93 10.73 16.03
CA GLY A 85 4.81 10.29 16.86
C GLY A 85 3.60 11.21 16.74
N ASN A 86 2.41 10.64 16.80
CA ASN A 86 1.13 11.36 16.73
C ASN A 86 0.97 12.26 15.50
N THR A 87 1.55 11.84 14.37
CA THR A 87 1.45 12.58 13.11
C THR A 87 0.97 11.67 12.00
N ALA A 88 0.65 12.27 10.87
CA ALA A 88 0.36 11.55 9.65
C ALA A 88 1.35 11.98 8.57
N TYR A 89 1.77 11.01 7.76
CA TYR A 89 2.58 11.25 6.58
C TYR A 89 1.71 11.05 5.35
N ASP A 90 1.68 12.03 4.46
CA ASP A 90 0.92 11.96 3.22
C ASP A 90 1.87 11.99 2.04
N TRP A 91 1.68 11.06 1.12
CA TRP A 91 2.37 11.02 -0.15
C TRP A 91 1.36 11.17 -1.28
N TYR A 92 1.66 12.04 -2.22
CA TYR A 92 0.84 12.27 -3.40
C TYR A 92 1.66 12.01 -4.64
N GLY A 93 1.09 11.31 -5.60
CA GLY A 93 1.80 11.02 -6.83
C GLY A 93 1.03 10.06 -7.70
N MET A 94 1.75 9.26 -8.43
CA MET A 94 1.18 8.23 -9.27
C MET A 94 2.08 7.00 -9.19
N LEU A 95 1.60 5.97 -8.51
CA LEU A 95 2.28 4.69 -8.41
C LEU A 95 1.45 3.67 -9.16
N ARG A 96 2.01 3.08 -10.20
CA ARG A 96 1.33 2.02 -10.94
C ARG A 96 1.82 0.66 -10.43
N LEU A 97 0.87 -0.20 -10.10
CA LEU A 97 1.11 -1.60 -9.80
C LEU A 97 0.50 -2.41 -10.94
N ASP A 98 1.33 -3.18 -11.64
CA ASP A 98 0.88 -4.05 -12.71
C ASP A 98 0.39 -5.39 -12.16
N ALA A 99 -0.17 -6.21 -13.02
CA ALA A 99 -0.64 -7.54 -12.62
C ALA A 99 0.48 -8.31 -11.93
N ALA A 100 0.16 -8.95 -10.80
CA ALA A 100 1.08 -9.69 -9.94
C ALA A 100 2.05 -8.83 -9.12
N ASP A 101 1.99 -7.50 -9.22
CA ASP A 101 2.74 -6.65 -8.30
C ASP A 101 2.03 -6.54 -6.96
N PHE A 102 2.83 -6.43 -5.92
CA PHE A 102 2.36 -6.15 -4.56
C PHE A 102 3.04 -4.90 -4.05
N LEU A 103 2.30 -4.09 -3.33
CA LEU A 103 2.90 -3.12 -2.42
C LEU A 103 2.95 -3.79 -1.06
N GLY A 104 4.14 -4.08 -0.60
CA GLY A 104 4.37 -4.70 0.71
C GLY A 104 5.16 -3.77 1.60
N GLY A 105 5.26 -4.11 2.87
CA GLY A 105 6.05 -3.32 3.78
C GLY A 105 5.89 -3.71 5.23
N PHE A 106 6.60 -2.99 6.09
CA PHE A 106 6.57 -3.23 7.52
C PHE A 106 6.89 -1.94 8.28
N ALA A 107 6.54 -1.95 9.55
CA ALA A 107 6.89 -0.89 10.50
C ALA A 107 7.92 -1.40 11.49
N SER A 108 8.70 -0.50 12.08
CA SER A 108 9.69 -0.89 13.07
C SER A 108 9.08 -1.34 14.40
N ALA A 109 7.82 -1.05 14.63
CA ALA A 109 7.08 -1.50 15.83
C ALA A 109 5.67 -1.93 15.42
N ALA A 110 5.19 -3.02 16.01
CA ALA A 110 3.88 -3.56 15.69
C ALA A 110 2.77 -2.59 16.12
N THR A 111 1.71 -2.51 15.33
CA THR A 111 0.49 -1.73 15.61
C THR A 111 0.74 -0.24 15.84
N SER A 112 1.89 0.27 15.40
CA SER A 112 2.25 1.69 15.59
C SER A 112 1.78 2.57 14.44
N LEU A 113 1.76 2.03 13.22
CA LEU A 113 1.43 2.78 12.01
C LEU A 113 0.24 2.14 11.31
N VAL A 114 -0.62 3.00 10.81
CA VAL A 114 -1.79 2.58 10.01
C VAL A 114 -1.62 3.13 8.61
N PHE A 115 -1.71 2.25 7.63
CA PHE A 115 -1.58 2.57 6.21
C PHE A 115 -2.96 2.68 5.58
N GLU A 116 -3.17 3.72 4.82
CA GLU A 116 -4.35 3.88 3.96
C GLU A 116 -3.90 4.48 2.64
N ALA A 117 -4.52 4.07 1.56
CA ALA A 117 -4.23 4.64 0.25
C ALA A 117 -5.51 4.82 -0.55
N GLU A 118 -5.46 5.70 -1.52
CA GLU A 118 -6.54 5.95 -2.45
C GLU A 118 -5.99 5.98 -3.86
N GLY A 119 -6.79 5.53 -4.82
CA GLY A 119 -6.36 5.52 -6.20
C GLY A 119 -7.43 4.95 -7.11
N GLU A 120 -6.99 4.28 -8.16
CA GLU A 120 -7.88 3.74 -9.18
C GLU A 120 -7.48 2.31 -9.51
N ILE A 121 -8.48 1.49 -9.78
CA ILE A 121 -8.28 0.18 -10.39
C ILE A 121 -8.65 0.28 -11.85
N GLY A 122 -7.72 -0.09 -12.71
CA GLY A 122 -7.97 -0.21 -14.13
C GLY A 122 -8.56 -1.57 -14.47
N LEU A 123 -9.53 -1.55 -15.36
CA LEU A 123 -10.20 -2.74 -15.84
C LEU A 123 -9.84 -2.99 -17.29
N VAL A 124 -9.62 -4.24 -17.60
CA VAL A 124 -9.36 -4.65 -18.98
C VAL A 124 -10.48 -5.55 -19.46
#